data_b6263c8b7923fa183e672cfc92396c24
#
_entry.id   b6263c8b7923fa183e672cfc92396c24
#
_cell.length_a   1.000
_cell.length_b   1.000
_cell.length_c   1.000
_cell.angle_alpha   90.00
_cell.angle_beta   90.00
_cell.angle_gamma   90.00
#
_symmetry.space_group_name_H-M   'P 1'
#
loop_
_entity.id
_entity.type
_entity.pdbx_description
1 polymer ?
#
loop_
_entity_poly.entity_id
_entity_poly.type
_entity_poly.pdbx_seq_one_letter_code
_entity_poly.pdbx_strand_id
1 'polypeptide(L)'
;MRTFDKITDLIGGTPILKLNNYIALNELPANIYAKLEYFNPAGSVKDRIAKAMIDDAEAKGALKPGAVIIEPTSGNTGIGLAAVAASKGYRIILTMPETMSVERRNLLKAYGAELVLTDGAKGMKGAIAKAEELAQQIEGGFIPSQFTNSANPTAHFNTTGPEIWEDTDGKVDIFVAGVGTGGTVSGVGKYLKSKNPNVKVVAVEPAGSPVLSKGVAGPHKIQGIGAGFVPETLDTKIYDEIIAVENEDAFTTGRTLARKEGLLVGISSGAAVYAATQLAKRPENKGKNIVVLLPDTGDRYLSTPMFAE
;
A
#
# COMPACT_ATOMS: atom_id res chain seq x y z
N MET A 1 10.66 27.97 12.38
CA MET A 1 9.30 27.86 11.77
C MET A 1 9.24 26.48 11.12
N ARG A 2 8.22 25.67 11.42
CA ARG A 2 8.07 24.34 10.79
C ARG A 2 7.13 24.47 9.58
N THR A 3 7.70 24.88 8.44
CA THR A 3 6.98 25.09 7.18
C THR A 3 7.58 24.20 6.10
N PHE A 4 6.77 23.79 5.14
CA PHE A 4 7.15 22.95 4.01
C PHE A 4 6.83 23.69 2.71
N ASP A 5 7.65 23.54 1.69
CA ASP A 5 7.47 24.25 0.42
C ASP A 5 6.51 23.53 -0.52
N LYS A 6 6.44 22.21 -0.43
CA LYS A 6 5.60 21.36 -1.31
C LYS A 6 4.86 20.30 -0.50
N ILE A 7 3.70 19.90 -0.98
CA ILE A 7 2.94 18.79 -0.37
C ILE A 7 3.73 17.48 -0.36
N THR A 8 4.63 17.28 -1.34
CA THR A 8 5.51 16.11 -1.43
C THR A 8 6.53 16.01 -0.30
N ASP A 9 6.83 17.13 0.39
CA ASP A 9 7.75 17.17 1.52
C ASP A 9 7.10 16.63 2.82
N LEU A 10 5.77 16.50 2.81
CA LEU A 10 4.99 15.90 3.89
C LEU A 10 4.81 14.38 3.76
N ILE A 11 5.29 13.78 2.66
CA ILE A 11 5.18 12.33 2.45
C ILE A 11 6.19 11.61 3.35
N GLY A 12 5.71 10.64 4.10
CA GLY A 12 6.51 9.92 5.09
C GLY A 12 6.43 10.53 6.49
N GLY A 13 7.31 10.09 7.39
CA GLY A 13 7.26 10.50 8.80
C GLY A 13 5.93 10.16 9.47
N THR A 14 5.28 9.10 9.03
CA THR A 14 3.97 8.69 9.54
C THR A 14 4.10 8.10 10.95
N PRO A 15 3.10 8.30 11.85
CA PRO A 15 3.20 7.84 13.22
C PRO A 15 3.03 6.34 13.35
N ILE A 16 3.55 5.81 14.48
CA ILE A 16 3.25 4.46 14.98
C ILE A 16 2.33 4.59 16.21
N LEU A 17 1.28 3.78 16.24
CA LEU A 17 0.32 3.72 17.36
C LEU A 17 0.31 2.31 17.95
N LYS A 18 0.45 2.20 19.27
CA LYS A 18 0.19 0.94 19.98
C LYS A 18 -1.32 0.71 20.11
N LEU A 19 -1.81 -0.43 19.66
CA LEU A 19 -3.24 -0.77 19.66
C LEU A 19 -3.70 -1.28 21.04
N ASN A 20 -3.65 -0.42 22.06
CA ASN A 20 -3.88 -0.83 23.45
C ASN A 20 -5.29 -1.38 23.70
N ASN A 21 -6.33 -0.73 23.19
CA ASN A 21 -7.71 -1.19 23.38
C ASN A 21 -7.97 -2.49 22.62
N TYR A 22 -7.40 -2.62 21.42
CA TYR A 22 -7.52 -3.83 20.61
C TYR A 22 -6.79 -5.02 21.25
N ILE A 23 -5.57 -4.79 21.77
CA ILE A 23 -4.79 -5.79 22.52
C ILE A 23 -5.58 -6.27 23.73
N ALA A 24 -6.11 -5.35 24.55
CA ALA A 24 -6.89 -5.68 25.74
C ALA A 24 -8.18 -6.43 25.39
N LEU A 25 -8.92 -5.98 24.36
CA LEU A 25 -10.16 -6.63 23.91
C LEU A 25 -9.95 -8.09 23.49
N ASN A 26 -8.80 -8.40 22.88
CA ASN A 26 -8.48 -9.72 22.38
C ASN A 26 -7.57 -10.55 23.32
N GLU A 27 -7.28 -10.02 24.52
CA GLU A 27 -6.40 -10.64 25.54
C GLU A 27 -5.05 -11.10 24.97
N LEU A 28 -4.43 -10.24 24.12
CA LEU A 28 -3.23 -10.62 23.38
C LEU A 28 -1.98 -10.57 24.27
N PRO A 29 -1.17 -11.64 24.32
CA PRO A 29 0.05 -11.68 25.11
C PRO A 29 1.24 -10.95 24.48
N ALA A 30 1.13 -10.44 23.26
CA ALA A 30 2.13 -9.67 22.53
C ALA A 30 1.66 -8.23 22.30
N ASN A 31 2.60 -7.34 22.01
CA ASN A 31 2.30 -5.95 21.63
C ASN A 31 2.05 -5.86 20.13
N ILE A 32 1.04 -5.08 19.70
CA ILE A 32 0.80 -4.72 18.31
C ILE A 32 0.94 -3.21 18.14
N TYR A 33 1.81 -2.81 17.21
CA TYR A 33 2.08 -1.43 16.83
C TYR A 33 1.68 -1.21 15.38
N ALA A 34 0.83 -0.23 15.13
CA ALA A 34 0.32 0.09 13.81
C ALA A 34 1.08 1.26 13.19
N LYS A 35 1.76 1.07 12.05
CA LYS A 35 2.33 2.14 11.22
C LYS A 35 1.22 2.73 10.36
N LEU A 36 0.85 3.98 10.62
CA LEU A 36 -0.37 4.61 10.10
C LEU A 36 -0.08 5.38 8.80
N GLU A 37 -0.08 4.67 7.67
CA GLU A 37 0.25 5.25 6.37
C GLU A 37 -0.83 6.17 5.77
N TYR A 38 -2.03 6.20 6.33
CA TYR A 38 -3.06 7.17 5.93
C TYR A 38 -2.75 8.61 6.35
N PHE A 39 -1.73 8.83 7.19
CA PHE A 39 -1.22 10.17 7.49
C PHE A 39 -0.38 10.78 6.35
N ASN A 40 -0.05 10.05 5.32
CA ASN A 40 0.48 10.64 4.11
C ASN A 40 -0.55 11.61 3.48
N PRO A 41 -0.10 12.67 2.78
CA PRO A 41 -0.97 13.76 2.30
C PRO A 41 -2.14 13.32 1.41
N ALA A 42 -1.92 12.31 0.55
CA ALA A 42 -2.97 11.74 -0.29
C ALA A 42 -3.62 10.49 0.35
N GLY A 43 -3.36 10.22 1.63
CA GLY A 43 -4.07 9.27 2.48
C GLY A 43 -3.64 7.82 2.32
N SER A 44 -2.46 7.51 1.79
CA SER A 44 -1.99 6.13 1.70
C SER A 44 -0.47 5.96 1.61
N VAL A 45 -0.03 4.73 1.86
CA VAL A 45 1.36 4.28 1.65
C VAL A 45 1.86 4.50 0.22
N LYS A 46 0.96 4.59 -0.75
CA LYS A 46 1.30 4.76 -2.16
C LYS A 46 1.84 6.14 -2.50
N ASP A 47 1.64 7.13 -1.66
CA ASP A 47 2.25 8.45 -1.81
C ASP A 47 3.77 8.35 -1.85
N ARG A 48 4.35 7.45 -1.03
CA ARG A 48 5.79 7.20 -0.97
C ARG A 48 6.35 6.72 -2.30
N ILE A 49 5.73 5.69 -2.87
CA ILE A 49 6.19 5.11 -4.14
C ILE A 49 5.88 6.03 -5.32
N ALA A 50 4.77 6.77 -5.28
CA ALA A 50 4.44 7.76 -6.30
C ALA A 50 5.53 8.83 -6.39
N LYS A 51 5.91 9.42 -5.24
CA LYS A 51 7.03 10.36 -5.17
C LYS A 51 8.33 9.74 -5.65
N ALA A 52 8.69 8.56 -5.14
CA ALA A 52 9.96 7.91 -5.46
C ALA A 52 10.11 7.54 -6.93
N MET A 53 9.05 7.01 -7.57
CA MET A 53 9.09 6.67 -8.99
C MET A 53 9.22 7.89 -9.89
N ILE A 54 8.58 9.01 -9.52
CA ILE A 54 8.68 10.27 -10.26
C ILE A 54 10.06 10.91 -10.04
N ASP A 55 10.55 11.00 -8.80
CA ASP A 55 11.87 11.56 -8.49
C ASP A 55 13.00 10.76 -9.18
N ASP A 56 12.91 9.44 -9.18
CA ASP A 56 13.87 8.56 -9.86
C ASP A 56 13.84 8.75 -11.39
N ALA A 57 12.66 8.90 -11.98
CA ALA A 57 12.51 9.15 -13.40
C ALA A 57 13.07 10.52 -13.83
N GLU A 58 12.85 11.55 -13.00
CA GLU A 58 13.45 12.87 -13.21
C GLU A 58 14.99 12.80 -13.12
N ALA A 59 15.51 12.15 -12.09
CA ALA A 59 16.96 12.03 -11.88
C ALA A 59 17.67 11.27 -13.02
N LYS A 60 16.98 10.28 -13.62
CA LYS A 60 17.46 9.50 -14.77
C LYS A 60 17.22 10.20 -16.11
N GLY A 61 16.53 11.34 -16.14
CA GLY A 61 16.15 12.05 -17.37
C GLY A 61 15.10 11.32 -18.22
N ALA A 62 14.43 10.31 -17.64
CA ALA A 62 13.32 9.60 -18.28
C ALA A 62 12.02 10.42 -18.25
N LEU A 63 11.82 11.22 -17.23
CA LEU A 63 10.71 12.17 -17.12
C LEU A 63 11.25 13.60 -17.20
N LYS A 64 10.93 14.31 -18.29
CA LYS A 64 11.37 15.68 -18.55
C LYS A 64 10.24 16.69 -18.29
N PRO A 65 10.54 17.97 -18.06
CA PRO A 65 9.52 19.01 -18.01
C PRO A 65 8.59 18.95 -19.25
N GLY A 66 7.27 18.99 -19.01
CA GLY A 66 6.26 18.85 -20.06
C GLY A 66 5.90 17.42 -20.47
N ALA A 67 6.59 16.41 -19.93
CA ALA A 67 6.22 15.00 -20.12
C ALA A 67 4.87 14.68 -19.49
N VAL A 68 4.25 13.57 -19.94
CA VAL A 68 2.95 13.10 -19.48
C VAL A 68 3.11 11.78 -18.71
N ILE A 69 2.70 11.77 -17.47
CA ILE A 69 2.65 10.54 -16.65
C ILE A 69 1.41 9.74 -17.06
N ILE A 70 1.58 8.45 -17.32
CA ILE A 70 0.48 7.55 -17.71
C ILE A 70 0.59 6.30 -16.84
N GLU A 71 -0.48 5.93 -16.10
CA GLU A 71 -0.45 4.71 -15.29
C GLU A 71 -1.80 3.97 -15.36
N PRO A 72 -1.76 2.64 -15.57
CA PRO A 72 -2.97 1.82 -15.53
C PRO A 72 -3.33 1.49 -14.06
N THR A 73 -4.13 2.34 -13.45
CA THR A 73 -4.53 2.17 -12.04
C THR A 73 -5.77 2.98 -11.69
N SER A 74 -6.59 2.43 -10.82
CA SER A 74 -7.74 3.13 -10.21
C SER A 74 -7.62 3.22 -8.68
N GLY A 75 -6.50 2.69 -8.14
CA GLY A 75 -6.29 2.60 -6.70
C GLY A 75 -5.43 3.73 -6.12
N ASN A 76 -4.91 3.47 -4.95
CA ASN A 76 -4.11 4.43 -4.17
C ASN A 76 -2.86 4.92 -4.93
N THR A 77 -2.27 4.09 -5.81
CA THR A 77 -1.15 4.52 -6.64
C THR A 77 -1.54 5.66 -7.58
N GLY A 78 -2.71 5.56 -8.22
CA GLY A 78 -3.23 6.64 -9.07
C GLY A 78 -3.47 7.92 -8.28
N ILE A 79 -3.98 7.82 -7.06
CA ILE A 79 -4.21 8.97 -6.17
C ILE A 79 -2.88 9.61 -5.80
N GLY A 80 -1.89 8.82 -5.35
CA GLY A 80 -0.56 9.31 -5.01
C GLY A 80 0.15 9.95 -6.20
N LEU A 81 0.11 9.30 -7.38
CA LEU A 81 0.68 9.85 -8.61
C LEU A 81 0.00 11.16 -9.03
N ALA A 82 -1.32 11.25 -8.93
CA ALA A 82 -2.06 12.47 -9.26
C ALA A 82 -1.70 13.63 -8.32
N ALA A 83 -1.59 13.36 -7.01
CA ALA A 83 -1.16 14.36 -6.03
C ALA A 83 0.27 14.85 -6.27
N VAL A 84 1.21 13.93 -6.56
CA VAL A 84 2.61 14.27 -6.89
C VAL A 84 2.70 15.03 -8.20
N ALA A 85 1.97 14.59 -9.24
CA ALA A 85 1.91 15.24 -10.54
C ALA A 85 1.39 16.68 -10.41
N ALA A 86 0.30 16.89 -9.68
CA ALA A 86 -0.24 18.21 -9.41
C ALA A 86 0.80 19.13 -8.71
N SER A 87 1.50 18.62 -7.70
CA SER A 87 2.53 19.35 -6.96
C SER A 87 3.74 19.72 -7.81
N LYS A 88 4.11 18.89 -8.80
CA LYS A 88 5.27 19.08 -9.66
C LYS A 88 4.94 19.72 -11.02
N GLY A 89 3.66 19.93 -11.32
CA GLY A 89 3.21 20.52 -12.58
C GLY A 89 3.22 19.56 -13.77
N TYR A 90 3.13 18.26 -13.54
CA TYR A 90 2.99 17.28 -14.61
C TYR A 90 1.53 17.04 -15.00
N ARG A 91 1.31 16.85 -16.27
CA ARG A 91 0.08 16.25 -16.78
C ARG A 91 0.06 14.77 -16.46
N ILE A 92 -1.10 14.23 -16.04
CA ILE A 92 -1.25 12.81 -15.72
C ILE A 92 -2.51 12.22 -16.36
N ILE A 93 -2.38 11.07 -16.98
CA ILE A 93 -3.47 10.27 -17.56
C ILE A 93 -3.52 8.92 -16.81
N LEU A 94 -4.69 8.59 -16.28
CA LEU A 94 -4.91 7.31 -15.61
C LEU A 94 -5.88 6.48 -16.43
N THR A 95 -5.47 5.25 -16.79
CA THR A 95 -6.33 4.32 -17.50
C THR A 95 -6.94 3.31 -16.54
N MET A 96 -8.22 3.04 -16.66
CA MET A 96 -8.94 2.13 -15.78
C MET A 96 -10.22 1.59 -16.43
N PRO A 97 -10.70 0.40 -16.01
CA PRO A 97 -11.98 -0.10 -16.46
C PRO A 97 -13.13 0.84 -16.06
N GLU A 98 -14.13 0.97 -16.93
CA GLU A 98 -15.34 1.79 -16.67
C GLU A 98 -16.17 1.30 -15.48
N THR A 99 -15.93 0.07 -15.01
CA THR A 99 -16.56 -0.51 -13.81
C THR A 99 -16.06 0.06 -12.49
N MET A 100 -15.01 0.90 -12.52
CA MET A 100 -14.50 1.56 -11.30
C MET A 100 -15.51 2.56 -10.74
N SER A 101 -15.60 2.63 -9.41
CA SER A 101 -16.59 3.45 -8.72
C SER A 101 -16.49 4.94 -9.09
N VAL A 102 -17.63 5.62 -9.06
CA VAL A 102 -17.73 7.05 -9.37
C VAL A 102 -16.92 7.88 -8.38
N GLU A 103 -16.93 7.50 -7.09
CA GLU A 103 -16.19 8.17 -6.03
C GLU A 103 -14.68 8.17 -6.30
N ARG A 104 -14.13 7.02 -6.72
CA ARG A 104 -12.71 6.91 -7.10
C ARG A 104 -12.38 7.78 -8.30
N ARG A 105 -13.23 7.74 -9.33
CA ARG A 105 -13.06 8.60 -10.53
C ARG A 105 -13.10 10.07 -10.19
N ASN A 106 -14.04 10.49 -9.33
CA ASN A 106 -14.16 11.88 -8.90
C ASN A 106 -12.95 12.34 -8.06
N LEU A 107 -12.44 11.48 -7.17
CA LEU A 107 -11.24 11.79 -6.39
C LEU A 107 -10.00 12.02 -7.29
N LEU A 108 -9.80 11.18 -8.29
CA LEU A 108 -8.69 11.33 -9.23
C LEU A 108 -8.82 12.61 -10.08
N LYS A 109 -10.04 12.91 -10.57
CA LYS A 109 -10.33 14.15 -11.29
C LYS A 109 -10.12 15.39 -10.43
N ALA A 110 -10.43 15.33 -9.13
CA ALA A 110 -10.22 16.44 -8.21
C ALA A 110 -8.73 16.82 -8.07
N TYR A 111 -7.81 15.86 -8.25
CA TYR A 111 -6.37 16.10 -8.35
C TYR A 111 -5.92 16.57 -9.75
N GLY A 112 -6.85 16.72 -10.71
CA GLY A 112 -6.54 17.15 -12.07
C GLY A 112 -6.12 16.02 -13.02
N ALA A 113 -6.27 14.75 -12.64
CA ALA A 113 -5.95 13.63 -13.51
C ALA A 113 -6.97 13.48 -14.64
N GLU A 114 -6.48 13.25 -15.86
CA GLU A 114 -7.28 12.84 -17.01
C GLU A 114 -7.57 11.33 -16.90
N LEU A 115 -8.83 10.94 -17.06
CA LEU A 115 -9.24 9.55 -16.99
C LEU A 115 -9.59 9.00 -18.36
N VAL A 116 -8.95 7.90 -18.72
CA VAL A 116 -9.30 7.12 -19.92
C VAL A 116 -9.94 5.82 -19.47
N LEU A 117 -11.24 5.72 -19.65
CA LEU A 117 -12.01 4.54 -19.31
C LEU A 117 -11.91 3.49 -20.42
N THR A 118 -11.68 2.25 -20.02
CA THR A 118 -11.60 1.11 -20.93
C THR A 118 -12.78 0.15 -20.70
N ASP A 119 -13.06 -0.70 -21.69
CA ASP A 119 -14.11 -1.70 -21.63
C ASP A 119 -13.99 -2.54 -20.35
N GLY A 120 -15.04 -2.56 -19.54
CA GLY A 120 -15.12 -3.28 -18.29
C GLY A 120 -14.88 -4.79 -18.42
N ALA A 121 -15.28 -5.38 -19.55
CA ALA A 121 -15.07 -6.81 -19.83
C ALA A 121 -13.58 -7.19 -19.96
N LYS A 122 -12.73 -6.24 -20.33
CA LYS A 122 -11.27 -6.44 -20.44
C LYS A 122 -10.53 -6.25 -19.11
N GLY A 123 -11.20 -5.73 -18.10
CA GLY A 123 -10.62 -5.48 -16.78
C GLY A 123 -9.31 -4.69 -16.84
N MET A 124 -8.39 -4.97 -15.89
CA MET A 124 -7.09 -4.29 -15.84
C MET A 124 -6.19 -4.56 -17.05
N LYS A 125 -6.34 -5.70 -17.73
CA LYS A 125 -5.59 -5.96 -18.96
C LYS A 125 -5.89 -4.94 -20.06
N GLY A 126 -7.15 -4.54 -20.18
CA GLY A 126 -7.56 -3.48 -21.13
C GLY A 126 -6.98 -2.12 -20.74
N ALA A 127 -6.93 -1.80 -19.45
CA ALA A 127 -6.34 -0.56 -18.95
C ALA A 127 -4.82 -0.51 -19.20
N ILE A 128 -4.11 -1.60 -18.99
CA ILE A 128 -2.66 -1.71 -19.24
C ILE A 128 -2.37 -1.50 -20.73
N ALA A 129 -3.06 -2.23 -21.63
CA ALA A 129 -2.86 -2.07 -23.06
C ALA A 129 -3.14 -0.62 -23.53
N LYS A 130 -4.15 0.03 -22.94
CA LYS A 130 -4.45 1.43 -23.27
C LYS A 130 -3.41 2.41 -22.75
N ALA A 131 -2.82 2.16 -21.59
CA ALA A 131 -1.71 2.97 -21.07
C ALA A 131 -0.48 2.87 -21.99
N GLU A 132 -0.14 1.65 -22.42
CA GLU A 132 0.98 1.40 -23.34
C GLU A 132 0.75 2.08 -24.71
N GLU A 133 -0.45 1.97 -25.26
CA GLU A 133 -0.85 2.68 -26.49
C GLU A 133 -0.65 4.18 -26.36
N LEU A 134 -1.18 4.78 -25.28
CA LEU A 134 -1.07 6.22 -25.05
C LEU A 134 0.39 6.67 -24.84
N ALA A 135 1.21 5.86 -24.16
CA ALA A 135 2.62 6.20 -23.96
C ALA A 135 3.42 6.20 -25.26
N GLN A 136 3.01 5.39 -26.26
CA GLN A 136 3.63 5.39 -27.59
C GLN A 136 3.14 6.55 -28.45
N GLN A 137 1.88 6.99 -28.28
CA GLN A 137 1.27 8.05 -29.09
C GLN A 137 1.59 9.45 -28.59
N ILE A 138 1.82 9.62 -27.28
CA ILE A 138 2.03 10.91 -26.65
C ILE A 138 3.53 11.14 -26.50
N GLU A 139 4.04 12.21 -27.11
CA GLU A 139 5.43 12.61 -26.95
C GLU A 139 5.76 12.88 -25.47
N GLY A 140 6.81 12.23 -24.97
CA GLY A 140 7.18 12.30 -23.56
C GLY A 140 6.26 11.48 -22.61
N GLY A 141 5.45 10.56 -23.15
CA GLY A 141 4.64 9.64 -22.36
C GLY A 141 5.53 8.72 -21.50
N PHE A 142 5.27 8.69 -20.20
CA PHE A 142 6.05 7.91 -19.22
C PHE A 142 5.12 7.07 -18.34
N ILE A 143 5.41 5.77 -18.24
CA ILE A 143 4.69 4.83 -17.38
C ILE A 143 5.56 4.51 -16.16
N PRO A 144 5.18 4.91 -14.93
CA PRO A 144 5.90 4.59 -13.70
C PRO A 144 6.04 3.09 -13.41
N SER A 145 5.07 2.26 -13.78
CA SER A 145 5.11 0.79 -13.70
C SER A 145 5.32 0.26 -12.27
N GLN A 146 4.36 0.50 -11.39
CA GLN A 146 4.46 0.19 -9.96
C GLN A 146 4.86 -1.27 -9.61
N PHE A 147 4.57 -2.23 -10.50
CA PHE A 147 4.83 -3.67 -10.25
C PHE A 147 6.23 -4.14 -10.67
N THR A 148 6.96 -3.31 -11.43
CA THR A 148 8.29 -3.66 -11.97
C THR A 148 9.36 -2.64 -11.62
N ASN A 149 8.97 -1.43 -11.22
CA ASN A 149 9.88 -0.32 -10.93
C ASN A 149 10.61 -0.51 -9.59
N SER A 150 11.92 -0.64 -9.63
CA SER A 150 12.77 -0.81 -8.44
C SER A 150 12.75 0.39 -7.46
N ALA A 151 12.33 1.58 -7.91
CA ALA A 151 12.15 2.73 -7.04
C ALA A 151 11.06 2.48 -5.97
N ASN A 152 10.09 1.57 -6.25
CA ASN A 152 9.06 1.19 -5.30
C ASN A 152 9.64 0.54 -4.02
N PRO A 153 10.29 -0.64 -4.05
CA PRO A 153 10.87 -1.21 -2.84
C PRO A 153 12.00 -0.33 -2.27
N THR A 154 12.74 0.40 -3.10
CA THR A 154 13.78 1.32 -2.65
C THR A 154 13.22 2.47 -1.81
N ALA A 155 12.04 3.00 -2.14
CA ALA A 155 11.36 4.02 -1.32
C ALA A 155 11.12 3.51 0.11
N HIS A 156 10.63 2.28 0.25
CA HIS A 156 10.37 1.68 1.55
C HIS A 156 11.65 1.33 2.33
N PHE A 157 12.69 0.91 1.63
CA PHE A 157 14.01 0.69 2.24
C PHE A 157 14.61 1.98 2.80
N ASN A 158 14.45 3.10 2.08
CA ASN A 158 15.06 4.38 2.44
C ASN A 158 14.20 5.22 3.39
N THR A 159 12.91 4.93 3.54
CA THR A 159 11.99 5.76 4.36
C THR A 159 11.21 4.95 5.37
N THR A 160 10.30 4.10 4.96
CA THR A 160 9.39 3.36 5.85
C THR A 160 10.13 2.43 6.82
N GLY A 161 11.16 1.73 6.33
CA GLY A 161 11.99 0.86 7.14
C GLY A 161 12.75 1.60 8.24
N PRO A 162 13.52 2.67 7.92
CA PRO A 162 14.16 3.55 8.89
C PRO A 162 13.19 4.12 9.93
N GLU A 163 12.06 4.68 9.48
CA GLU A 163 11.05 5.24 10.38
C GLU A 163 10.55 4.18 11.39
N ILE A 164 10.20 2.98 10.94
CA ILE A 164 9.75 1.90 11.83
C ILE A 164 10.84 1.55 12.85
N TRP A 165 12.09 1.45 12.41
CA TRP A 165 13.21 1.12 13.30
C TRP A 165 13.45 2.19 14.36
N GLU A 166 13.46 3.46 13.95
CA GLU A 166 13.67 4.62 14.82
C GLU A 166 12.51 4.81 15.80
N ASP A 167 11.26 4.80 15.31
CA ASP A 167 10.05 4.99 16.11
C ASP A 167 9.82 3.88 17.15
N THR A 168 10.50 2.73 17.00
CA THR A 168 10.42 1.60 17.94
C THR A 168 11.69 1.40 18.78
N ASP A 169 12.65 2.32 18.71
CA ASP A 169 13.99 2.17 19.32
C ASP A 169 14.67 0.84 18.92
N GLY A 170 14.45 0.39 17.70
CA GLY A 170 14.96 -0.90 17.20
C GLY A 170 14.30 -2.14 17.78
N LYS A 171 13.21 -1.99 18.53
CA LYS A 171 12.53 -3.11 19.22
C LYS A 171 11.41 -3.70 18.37
N VAL A 172 11.76 -4.20 17.19
CA VAL A 172 10.85 -4.90 16.28
C VAL A 172 11.21 -6.38 16.24
N ASP A 173 10.29 -7.26 16.64
CA ASP A 173 10.46 -8.71 16.52
C ASP A 173 9.82 -9.26 15.25
N ILE A 174 8.65 -8.73 14.88
CA ILE A 174 7.89 -9.20 13.72
C ILE A 174 7.35 -7.98 12.98
N PHE A 175 7.53 -7.96 11.65
CA PHE A 175 6.91 -6.98 10.75
C PHE A 175 5.86 -7.66 9.87
N VAL A 176 4.67 -7.08 9.78
CA VAL A 176 3.52 -7.62 9.04
C VAL A 176 3.03 -6.60 8.02
N ALA A 177 2.92 -6.99 6.77
CA ALA A 177 2.32 -6.16 5.73
C ALA A 177 1.62 -6.98 4.64
N GLY A 178 0.54 -6.41 4.09
CA GLY A 178 -0.15 -6.96 2.92
C GLY A 178 0.65 -6.82 1.63
N VAL A 179 0.55 -7.80 0.75
CA VAL A 179 1.24 -7.81 -0.54
C VAL A 179 0.31 -7.40 -1.67
N GLY A 180 0.44 -6.14 -2.11
CA GLY A 180 -0.10 -5.64 -3.38
C GLY A 180 0.98 -5.68 -4.46
N THR A 181 1.83 -4.65 -4.52
CA THR A 181 3.03 -4.65 -5.37
C THR A 181 4.22 -5.38 -4.73
N GLY A 182 4.18 -5.64 -3.43
CA GLY A 182 5.27 -6.26 -2.69
C GLY A 182 6.39 -5.31 -2.25
N GLY A 183 6.39 -4.07 -2.73
CA GLY A 183 7.45 -3.10 -2.42
C GLY A 183 7.61 -2.82 -0.93
N THR A 184 6.50 -2.74 -0.19
CA THR A 184 6.53 -2.53 1.27
C THR A 184 7.22 -3.68 1.99
N VAL A 185 6.77 -4.93 1.75
CA VAL A 185 7.35 -6.13 2.36
C VAL A 185 8.83 -6.25 2.02
N SER A 186 9.19 -6.02 0.75
CA SER A 186 10.57 -6.13 0.27
C SER A 186 11.47 -5.05 0.85
N GLY A 187 11.05 -3.78 0.74
CA GLY A 187 11.89 -2.66 1.18
C GLY A 187 12.04 -2.59 2.70
N VAL A 188 10.93 -2.65 3.45
CA VAL A 188 10.95 -2.64 4.91
C VAL A 188 11.65 -3.88 5.45
N GLY A 189 11.31 -5.07 4.92
CA GLY A 189 11.92 -6.33 5.34
C GLY A 189 13.43 -6.34 5.16
N LYS A 190 13.92 -5.87 4.00
CA LYS A 190 15.35 -5.74 3.73
C LYS A 190 16.03 -4.78 4.71
N TYR A 191 15.42 -3.64 5.01
CA TYR A 191 15.98 -2.68 5.96
C TYR A 191 16.02 -3.25 7.37
N LEU A 192 14.90 -3.78 7.88
CA LEU A 192 14.83 -4.31 9.24
C LEU A 192 15.80 -5.49 9.45
N LYS A 193 15.87 -6.42 8.49
CA LYS A 193 16.82 -7.54 8.56
C LYS A 193 18.28 -7.10 8.44
N SER A 194 18.57 -5.98 7.78
CA SER A 194 19.93 -5.39 7.78
C SER A 194 20.34 -4.84 9.15
N LYS A 195 19.36 -4.44 9.98
CA LYS A 195 19.60 -3.96 11.35
C LYS A 195 19.60 -5.09 12.36
N ASN A 196 18.66 -6.03 12.23
CA ASN A 196 18.55 -7.21 13.06
C ASN A 196 18.07 -8.40 12.20
N PRO A 197 18.95 -9.36 11.85
CA PRO A 197 18.60 -10.49 11.01
C PRO A 197 17.55 -11.43 11.62
N ASN A 198 17.27 -11.31 12.94
CA ASN A 198 16.25 -12.12 13.62
C ASN A 198 14.83 -11.55 13.47
N VAL A 199 14.66 -10.36 12.92
CA VAL A 199 13.32 -9.81 12.63
C VAL A 199 12.60 -10.74 11.66
N LYS A 200 11.42 -11.21 12.05
CA LYS A 200 10.54 -11.98 11.15
C LYS A 200 9.72 -11.04 10.30
N VAL A 201 9.66 -11.32 9.01
CA VAL A 201 8.84 -10.60 8.04
C VAL A 201 7.69 -11.50 7.62
N VAL A 202 6.46 -11.03 7.78
CA VAL A 202 5.25 -11.79 7.47
C VAL A 202 4.46 -11.08 6.36
N ALA A 203 4.29 -11.81 5.27
CA ALA A 203 3.50 -11.37 4.12
C ALA A 203 2.03 -11.76 4.31
N VAL A 204 1.11 -10.85 3.98
CA VAL A 204 -0.33 -11.13 4.05
C VAL A 204 -0.90 -11.13 2.64
N GLU A 205 -1.66 -12.19 2.32
CA GLU A 205 -2.39 -12.33 1.06
C GLU A 205 -3.87 -12.68 1.30
N PRO A 206 -4.79 -12.43 0.33
CA PRO A 206 -6.17 -12.88 0.44
C PRO A 206 -6.27 -14.41 0.33
N ALA A 207 -7.06 -15.04 1.20
CA ALA A 207 -7.29 -16.50 1.15
C ALA A 207 -8.00 -16.93 -0.15
N GLY A 208 -8.84 -16.05 -0.72
CA GLY A 208 -9.46 -16.28 -2.04
C GLY A 208 -8.49 -16.17 -3.24
N SER A 209 -7.28 -15.62 -3.05
CA SER A 209 -6.26 -15.48 -4.09
C SER A 209 -4.86 -15.77 -3.52
N PRO A 210 -4.59 -17.02 -3.06
CA PRO A 210 -3.36 -17.38 -2.37
C PRO A 210 -2.21 -17.62 -3.35
N VAL A 211 -1.82 -16.58 -4.09
CA VAL A 211 -0.79 -16.65 -5.14
C VAL A 211 0.59 -16.94 -4.56
N LEU A 212 0.93 -16.34 -3.41
CA LEU A 212 2.25 -16.49 -2.83
C LEU A 212 2.43 -17.86 -2.17
N SER A 213 1.40 -18.35 -1.48
CA SER A 213 1.47 -19.63 -0.75
C SER A 213 1.12 -20.84 -1.59
N LYS A 214 0.21 -20.69 -2.58
CA LYS A 214 -0.35 -21.82 -3.34
C LYS A 214 -0.23 -21.68 -4.87
N GLY A 215 0.24 -20.54 -5.37
CA GLY A 215 0.36 -20.28 -6.82
C GLY A 215 -0.99 -20.12 -7.54
N VAL A 216 -2.08 -19.88 -6.80
CA VAL A 216 -3.45 -19.83 -7.35
C VAL A 216 -4.03 -18.43 -7.19
N ALA A 217 -4.42 -17.82 -8.33
CA ALA A 217 -5.17 -16.57 -8.32
C ALA A 217 -6.68 -16.83 -8.29
N GLY A 218 -7.43 -15.98 -7.60
CA GLY A 218 -8.87 -16.08 -7.51
C GLY A 218 -9.53 -14.78 -7.10
N PRO A 219 -10.88 -14.73 -7.08
CA PRO A 219 -11.61 -13.54 -6.66
C PRO A 219 -11.55 -13.34 -5.14
N HIS A 220 -11.40 -12.09 -4.74
CA HIS A 220 -11.44 -11.67 -3.34
C HIS A 220 -11.95 -10.24 -3.20
N LYS A 221 -12.28 -9.81 -1.97
CA LYS A 221 -12.80 -8.48 -1.66
C LYS A 221 -11.81 -7.60 -0.87
N ILE A 222 -10.60 -8.07 -0.59
CA ILE A 222 -9.57 -7.31 0.14
C ILE A 222 -8.86 -6.40 -0.85
N GLN A 223 -9.40 -5.21 -1.08
CA GLN A 223 -8.84 -4.24 -2.02
C GLN A 223 -7.45 -3.77 -1.56
N GLY A 224 -6.55 -3.54 -2.54
CA GLY A 224 -5.21 -3.01 -2.30
C GLY A 224 -4.10 -4.06 -2.19
N ILE A 225 -4.45 -5.34 -2.00
CA ILE A 225 -3.53 -6.48 -2.00
C ILE A 225 -4.04 -7.59 -2.92
N GLY A 226 -3.23 -8.62 -3.16
CA GLY A 226 -3.64 -9.77 -3.97
C GLY A 226 -3.79 -9.44 -5.46
N ALA A 227 -2.71 -9.03 -6.12
CA ALA A 227 -2.71 -8.63 -7.53
C ALA A 227 -3.03 -9.76 -8.53
N GLY A 228 -3.09 -11.02 -8.06
CA GLY A 228 -3.35 -12.19 -8.91
C GLY A 228 -2.10 -12.76 -9.59
N PHE A 229 -0.94 -12.19 -9.33
CA PHE A 229 0.37 -12.64 -9.80
C PHE A 229 1.46 -12.25 -8.80
N VAL A 230 2.66 -12.81 -8.95
CA VAL A 230 3.83 -12.41 -8.14
C VAL A 230 4.49 -11.20 -8.80
N PRO A 231 4.50 -10.01 -8.15
CA PRO A 231 5.12 -8.80 -8.71
C PRO A 231 6.64 -8.90 -8.77
N GLU A 232 7.28 -8.27 -9.76
CA GLU A 232 8.74 -8.20 -9.85
C GLU A 232 9.37 -7.38 -8.73
N THR A 233 8.63 -6.41 -8.17
CA THR A 233 9.03 -5.61 -7.01
C THR A 233 8.98 -6.36 -5.67
N LEU A 234 8.48 -7.60 -5.67
CA LEU A 234 8.46 -8.48 -4.49
C LEU A 234 9.71 -9.36 -4.46
N ASP A 235 10.54 -9.18 -3.45
CA ASP A 235 11.58 -10.17 -3.10
C ASP A 235 10.94 -11.34 -2.35
N THR A 236 10.73 -12.45 -3.05
CA THR A 236 10.09 -13.65 -2.48
C THR A 236 10.94 -14.40 -1.44
N LYS A 237 12.17 -13.95 -1.20
CA LYS A 237 13.06 -14.52 -0.18
C LYS A 237 13.12 -13.69 1.11
N ILE A 238 12.48 -12.52 1.12
CA ILE A 238 12.58 -11.61 2.25
C ILE A 238 11.65 -11.98 3.41
N TYR A 239 10.47 -12.52 3.12
CA TYR A 239 9.51 -12.91 4.12
C TYR A 239 9.76 -14.34 4.63
N ASP A 240 9.48 -14.54 5.91
CA ASP A 240 9.68 -15.81 6.61
C ASP A 240 8.38 -16.63 6.69
N GLU A 241 7.22 -15.96 6.55
CA GLU A 241 5.90 -16.58 6.64
C GLU A 241 4.89 -15.84 5.75
N ILE A 242 3.88 -16.56 5.29
CA ILE A 242 2.72 -16.01 4.58
C ILE A 242 1.48 -16.35 5.39
N ILE A 243 0.62 -15.35 5.63
CA ILE A 243 -0.70 -15.56 6.25
C ILE A 243 -1.78 -15.18 5.24
N ALA A 244 -2.60 -16.17 4.88
CA ALA A 244 -3.77 -15.96 4.05
C ALA A 244 -4.97 -15.55 4.93
N VAL A 245 -5.68 -14.47 4.54
CA VAL A 245 -6.76 -13.87 5.33
C VAL A 245 -8.07 -13.90 4.54
N GLU A 246 -9.14 -14.32 5.20
CA GLU A 246 -10.50 -14.32 4.64
C GLU A 246 -11.08 -12.89 4.58
N ASN A 247 -12.01 -12.66 3.65
CA ASN A 247 -12.65 -11.35 3.51
C ASN A 247 -13.32 -10.88 4.80
N GLU A 248 -14.08 -11.77 5.45
CA GLU A 248 -14.84 -11.45 6.66
C GLU A 248 -13.95 -11.16 7.87
N ASP A 249 -12.81 -11.84 7.97
CA ASP A 249 -11.81 -11.57 9.01
C ASP A 249 -11.22 -10.15 8.84
N ALA A 250 -10.92 -9.77 7.59
CA ALA A 250 -10.44 -8.43 7.28
C ALA A 250 -11.50 -7.37 7.60
N PHE A 251 -12.76 -7.59 7.22
CA PHE A 251 -13.86 -6.65 7.47
C PHE A 251 -14.15 -6.49 8.96
N THR A 252 -14.27 -7.60 9.69
CA THR A 252 -14.57 -7.59 11.12
C THR A 252 -13.45 -6.92 11.91
N THR A 253 -12.18 -7.21 11.57
CA THR A 253 -11.03 -6.57 12.21
C THR A 253 -11.00 -5.07 11.94
N GLY A 254 -11.24 -4.64 10.70
CA GLY A 254 -11.26 -3.23 10.36
C GLY A 254 -12.40 -2.46 11.05
N ARG A 255 -13.61 -3.03 11.14
CA ARG A 255 -14.72 -2.47 11.94
C ARG A 255 -14.34 -2.35 13.42
N THR A 256 -13.66 -3.35 13.96
CA THR A 256 -13.22 -3.36 15.36
C THR A 256 -12.20 -2.25 15.62
N LEU A 257 -11.23 -2.04 14.72
CA LEU A 257 -10.27 -0.95 14.81
C LEU A 257 -10.97 0.42 14.83
N ALA A 258 -11.93 0.64 13.93
CA ALA A 258 -12.69 1.89 13.91
C ALA A 258 -13.46 2.12 15.23
N ARG A 259 -14.12 1.09 15.75
CA ARG A 259 -15.00 1.20 16.93
C ARG A 259 -14.26 1.20 18.28
N LYS A 260 -13.06 0.61 18.35
CA LYS A 260 -12.31 0.42 19.61
C LYS A 260 -11.05 1.27 19.73
N GLU A 261 -10.39 1.54 18.61
CA GLU A 261 -9.18 2.39 18.56
C GLU A 261 -9.44 3.77 17.94
N GLY A 262 -10.61 3.98 17.32
CA GLY A 262 -10.88 5.20 16.55
C GLY A 262 -10.12 5.25 15.22
N LEU A 263 -9.61 4.13 14.75
CA LEU A 263 -8.83 4.01 13.52
C LEU A 263 -9.74 3.62 12.34
N LEU A 264 -10.18 4.59 11.56
CA LEU A 264 -10.92 4.35 10.33
C LEU A 264 -9.92 4.04 9.20
N VAL A 265 -9.72 2.76 8.92
CA VAL A 265 -8.69 2.25 7.99
C VAL A 265 -9.29 1.36 6.91
N GLY A 266 -8.54 1.15 5.81
CA GLY A 266 -9.00 0.35 4.69
C GLY A 266 -9.04 -1.15 4.96
N ILE A 267 -9.60 -1.90 4.01
CA ILE A 267 -9.84 -3.35 4.15
C ILE A 267 -8.52 -4.12 4.34
N SER A 268 -7.49 -3.77 3.58
CA SER A 268 -6.17 -4.42 3.69
C SER A 268 -5.47 -4.14 5.02
N SER A 269 -5.80 -3.03 5.70
CA SER A 269 -5.37 -2.77 7.07
C SER A 269 -6.01 -3.74 8.06
N GLY A 270 -7.31 -4.01 7.89
CA GLY A 270 -8.01 -5.04 8.66
C GLY A 270 -7.39 -6.43 8.49
N ALA A 271 -7.07 -6.79 7.24
CA ALA A 271 -6.39 -8.06 6.95
C ALA A 271 -5.00 -8.14 7.62
N ALA A 272 -4.21 -7.08 7.55
CA ALA A 272 -2.88 -7.04 8.15
C ALA A 272 -2.94 -7.16 9.69
N VAL A 273 -3.87 -6.45 10.35
CA VAL A 273 -4.05 -6.55 11.81
C VAL A 273 -4.61 -7.91 12.22
N TYR A 274 -5.50 -8.51 11.42
CA TYR A 274 -5.94 -9.90 11.68
C TYR A 274 -4.74 -10.86 11.68
N ALA A 275 -3.88 -10.79 10.67
CA ALA A 275 -2.66 -11.61 10.62
C ALA A 275 -1.75 -11.36 11.84
N ALA A 276 -1.54 -10.08 12.21
CA ALA A 276 -0.78 -9.71 13.41
C ALA A 276 -1.41 -10.30 14.69
N THR A 277 -2.75 -10.36 14.75
CA THR A 277 -3.48 -10.97 15.88
C THR A 277 -3.24 -12.47 15.97
N GLN A 278 -3.24 -13.18 14.84
CA GLN A 278 -2.92 -14.61 14.83
C GLN A 278 -1.49 -14.88 15.32
N LEU A 279 -0.54 -14.03 14.93
CA LEU A 279 0.84 -14.10 15.43
C LEU A 279 0.93 -13.78 16.92
N ALA A 280 0.21 -12.75 17.38
CA ALA A 280 0.22 -12.33 18.78
C ALA A 280 -0.33 -13.39 19.74
N LYS A 281 -1.27 -14.22 19.29
CA LYS A 281 -1.84 -15.34 20.08
C LYS A 281 -0.90 -16.51 20.27
N ARG A 282 0.18 -16.61 19.50
CA ARG A 282 1.13 -17.73 19.59
C ARG A 282 1.96 -17.63 20.87
N PRO A 283 2.10 -18.73 21.64
CA PRO A 283 2.85 -18.72 22.90
C PRO A 283 4.28 -18.21 22.77
N GLU A 284 4.97 -18.57 21.68
CA GLU A 284 6.36 -18.17 21.40
C GLU A 284 6.51 -16.67 21.11
N ASN A 285 5.41 -15.97 20.88
CA ASN A 285 5.40 -14.53 20.62
C ASN A 285 4.98 -13.68 21.84
N LYS A 286 4.80 -14.33 23.01
CA LYS A 286 4.48 -13.61 24.26
C LYS A 286 5.53 -12.53 24.55
N GLY A 287 5.06 -11.29 24.76
CA GLY A 287 5.90 -10.12 25.07
C GLY A 287 6.60 -9.50 23.86
N LYS A 288 6.52 -10.11 22.66
CA LYS A 288 7.14 -9.56 21.46
C LYS A 288 6.41 -8.33 20.91
N ASN A 289 7.15 -7.54 20.16
CA ASN A 289 6.67 -6.36 19.46
C ASN A 289 6.41 -6.70 17.99
N ILE A 290 5.14 -6.65 17.60
CA ILE A 290 4.66 -6.89 16.23
C ILE A 290 4.31 -5.53 15.63
N VAL A 291 5.03 -5.11 14.59
CA VAL A 291 4.71 -3.90 13.84
C VAL A 291 3.92 -4.30 12.61
N VAL A 292 2.74 -3.71 12.45
CA VAL A 292 1.85 -3.94 11.32
C VAL A 292 1.64 -2.65 10.54
N LEU A 293 1.78 -2.69 9.21
CA LEU A 293 1.56 -1.52 8.37
C LEU A 293 0.09 -1.43 7.93
N LEU A 294 -0.54 -0.28 8.21
CA LEU A 294 -1.91 0.06 7.81
C LEU A 294 -1.86 0.99 6.60
N PRO A 295 -2.17 0.47 5.39
CA PRO A 295 -1.85 1.16 4.15
C PRO A 295 -2.59 2.46 3.88
N ASP A 296 -3.89 2.57 4.25
CA ASP A 296 -4.72 3.69 3.84
C ASP A 296 -5.92 3.97 4.75
N THR A 297 -6.60 5.11 4.48
CA THR A 297 -7.82 5.54 5.16
C THR A 297 -9.02 4.68 4.80
N GLY A 298 -9.95 4.51 5.75
CA GLY A 298 -11.22 3.81 5.57
C GLY A 298 -12.28 4.60 4.80
N ASP A 299 -12.13 5.91 4.63
CA ASP A 299 -13.08 6.78 3.94
C ASP A 299 -13.37 6.31 2.50
N ARG A 300 -12.42 5.62 1.89
CA ARG A 300 -12.52 5.07 0.53
C ARG A 300 -13.37 3.80 0.44
N TYR A 301 -13.83 3.27 1.57
CA TYR A 301 -14.46 1.94 1.67
C TYR A 301 -15.83 1.97 2.36
N LEU A 302 -16.40 3.17 2.65
CA LEU A 302 -17.66 3.32 3.38
C LEU A 302 -18.85 2.66 2.68
N SER A 303 -18.83 2.61 1.34
CA SER A 303 -19.86 1.93 0.53
C SER A 303 -19.58 0.44 0.26
N THR A 304 -18.51 -0.12 0.85
CA THR A 304 -18.17 -1.54 0.68
C THR A 304 -18.79 -2.40 1.79
N PRO A 305 -18.84 -3.74 1.62
CA PRO A 305 -19.34 -4.65 2.66
C PRO A 305 -18.61 -4.57 4.01
N MET A 306 -17.46 -3.90 4.08
CA MET A 306 -16.78 -3.65 5.34
C MET A 306 -17.56 -2.72 6.25
N PHE A 307 -18.22 -1.67 5.70
CA PHE A 307 -18.92 -0.64 6.47
C PHE A 307 -20.39 -0.50 6.11
N ALA A 308 -20.81 -0.89 4.89
CA ALA A 308 -22.21 -0.93 4.52
C ALA A 308 -22.91 -2.07 5.26
N GLU A 309 -24.08 -1.76 5.86
CA GLU A 309 -24.99 -2.73 6.50
C GLU A 309 -25.82 -3.47 5.45
#